data_1c32cf99c1afc7f85ad5d0c4f2f599bd
#
_entry.id   1c32cf99c1afc7f85ad5d0c4f2f599bd
#
_cell.length_a   1.000
_cell.length_b   1.000
_cell.length_c   1.000
_cell.angle_alpha   90.00
_cell.angle_beta   90.00
_cell.angle_gamma   90.00
#
_symmetry.space_group_name_H-M   'P 1'
#
loop_
_entity.id
_entity.type
_entity.pdbx_description
1 polymer ?
#
loop_
_entity_poly.entity_id
_entity_poly.type
_entity_poly.pdbx_seq_one_letter_code
_entity_poly.pdbx_strand_id
1 'polypeptide(L)' 'MAATKFTAIYVNKEGNIIEREIPGMNTYKIAEKFAIILNDPEETKLVCVIESWKLHPKENEKIKKD' A
#
# COMPACT_ATOMS: atom_id res chain seq x y z
N MET A 1 -19.04 1.05 -0.92
CA MET A 1 -17.71 1.06 -1.49
C MET A 1 -17.10 -0.31 -1.48
N ALA A 2 -16.49 -0.66 -2.59
CA ALA A 2 -15.90 -1.99 -2.70
C ALA A 2 -14.58 -2.05 -1.95
N ALA A 3 -14.33 -3.17 -1.28
CA ALA A 3 -13.05 -3.43 -0.65
C ALA A 3 -12.06 -3.90 -1.70
N THR A 4 -10.80 -3.54 -1.52
CA THR A 4 -9.74 -3.96 -2.42
C THR A 4 -8.44 -4.08 -1.63
N LYS A 5 -7.39 -4.51 -2.31
CA LYS A 5 -6.09 -4.60 -1.67
C LYS A 5 -5.37 -3.26 -1.75
N PHE A 6 -4.71 -2.92 -0.67
CA PHE A 6 -3.97 -1.66 -0.58
C PHE A 6 -2.52 -1.93 -0.22
N THR A 7 -1.68 -1.00 -0.61
CA THR A 7 -0.26 -1.02 -0.27
C THR A 7 0.10 0.31 0.39
N ALA A 8 0.79 0.23 1.50
CA ALA A 8 1.28 1.42 2.19
C ALA A 8 2.68 1.73 1.71
N ILE A 9 2.93 3.00 1.43
CA ILE A 9 4.23 3.46 0.94
C ILE A 9 4.90 4.22 2.06
N TYR A 10 6.11 3.81 2.40
CA TYR A 10 6.91 4.45 3.44
C TYR A 10 8.25 4.90 2.86
N VAL A 11 8.88 5.81 3.57
CA VAL A 11 10.27 6.18 3.26
C VAL A 11 11.09 5.96 4.52
N ASN A 12 12.28 5.35 4.37
CA ASN A 12 13.14 5.13 5.52
C ASN A 12 14.11 6.30 5.70
N LYS A 13 14.96 6.19 6.71
CA LYS A 13 15.90 7.26 7.04
C LYS A 13 16.90 7.53 5.93
N GLU A 14 17.14 6.53 5.10
CA GLU A 14 18.10 6.64 4.00
C GLU A 14 17.45 7.18 2.73
N GLY A 15 16.15 7.46 2.78
CA GLY A 15 15.44 7.96 1.62
C GLY A 15 14.92 6.91 0.68
N ASN A 16 14.99 5.64 1.06
CA ASN A 16 14.50 4.56 0.23
C ASN A 16 13.01 4.34 0.44
N ILE A 17 12.34 4.00 -0.65
CA ILE A 17 10.91 3.73 -0.63
C ILE A 17 10.68 2.27 -0.24
N ILE A 18 9.77 2.07 0.70
CA ILE A 18 9.39 0.74 1.17
C ILE A 18 7.90 0.55 0.92
N GLU A 19 7.55 -0.55 0.25
CA GLU A 19 6.16 -0.91 0.00
C GLU A 19 5.77 -2.02 0.97
N ARG A 20 4.66 -1.83 1.65
CA ARG A 20 4.17 -2.83 2.57
C ARG A 20 2.71 -3.11 2.27
N GLU A 21 2.41 -4.34 1.91
CA GLU A 21 1.04 -4.71 1.57
C GLU A 21 0.17 -4.79 2.81
N ILE A 22 -1.00 -4.17 2.74
CA ILE A 22 -1.96 -4.24 3.84
C ILE A 22 -2.67 -5.59 3.77
N PRO A 23 -2.73 -6.33 4.89
CA PRO A 23 -3.37 -7.65 4.88
C PRO A 23 -4.85 -7.56 4.52
N GLY A 24 -5.29 -8.49 3.68
CA GLY A 24 -6.69 -8.63 3.34
C GLY A 24 -7.20 -7.55 2.41
N MET A 25 -8.51 -7.58 2.19
CA MET A 25 -9.20 -6.61 1.36
C MET A 25 -9.87 -5.59 2.27
N ASN A 26 -9.66 -4.31 1.98
CA ASN A 26 -10.09 -3.24 2.87
C ASN A 26 -10.65 -2.06 2.10
N THR A 27 -11.36 -1.19 2.82
CA THR A 27 -11.66 0.14 2.29
C THR A 27 -10.45 1.03 2.54
N TYR A 28 -10.42 2.16 1.87
CA TYR A 28 -9.29 3.08 2.02
C TYR A 28 -9.09 3.51 3.47
N LYS A 29 -10.18 3.82 4.16
CA LYS A 29 -10.10 4.26 5.55
C LYS A 29 -9.46 3.22 6.45
N ILE A 30 -9.86 1.97 6.28
CA ILE A 30 -9.33 0.88 7.09
C ILE A 30 -7.87 0.64 6.74
N ALA A 31 -7.55 0.67 5.45
CA ALA A 31 -6.17 0.49 5.02
C ALA A 31 -5.27 1.58 5.59
N GLU A 32 -5.76 2.80 5.62
CA GLU A 32 -5.01 3.92 6.19
C GLU A 32 -4.68 3.68 7.65
N LYS A 33 -5.63 3.18 8.41
CA LYS A 33 -5.40 2.88 9.81
C LYS A 33 -4.37 1.79 9.98
N PHE A 34 -4.43 0.75 9.15
CA PHE A 34 -3.42 -0.30 9.17
C PHE A 34 -2.05 0.25 8.86
N ALA A 35 -1.97 1.14 7.87
CA ALA A 35 -0.68 1.71 7.47
C ALA A 35 -0.04 2.46 8.63
N ILE A 36 -0.84 3.19 9.39
CA ILE A 36 -0.34 3.92 10.55
C ILE A 36 0.16 2.95 11.62
N ILE A 37 -0.62 1.90 11.87
CA ILE A 37 -0.24 0.92 12.89
C ILE A 37 1.04 0.18 12.51
N LEU A 38 1.20 -0.13 11.23
CA LEU A 38 2.36 -0.88 10.76
C LEU A 38 3.60 0.00 10.63
N ASN A 39 3.44 1.31 10.72
CA ASN A 39 4.57 2.22 10.62
C ASN A 39 5.42 2.14 11.89
N ASP A 40 6.74 2.05 11.70
CA ASP A 40 7.69 2.17 12.79
C ASP A 40 8.23 3.58 12.78
N PRO A 41 7.72 4.47 13.65
CA PRO A 41 8.06 5.90 13.55
C PRO A 41 9.54 6.21 13.72
N GLU A 42 10.29 5.28 14.32
CA GLU A 42 11.73 5.49 14.48
C GLU A 42 12.51 5.14 13.23
N GLU A 43 11.94 4.33 12.35
CA GLU A 43 12.65 3.86 11.16
C GLU A 43 12.05 4.38 9.88
N THR A 44 10.75 4.60 9.82
CA THR A 44 10.08 4.94 8.59
C THR A 44 9.06 6.05 8.79
N LYS A 45 8.69 6.66 7.68
CA LYS A 45 7.64 7.67 7.65
C LYS A 45 6.63 7.27 6.59
N LEU A 46 5.36 7.27 6.96
CA LEU A 46 4.30 6.94 6.01
C LEU A 46 4.14 8.06 5.00
N VAL A 47 4.17 7.70 3.72
CA VAL A 47 4.00 8.65 2.64
C VAL A 47 2.56 8.67 2.16
N CYS A 48 2.05 7.49 1.79
CA CYS A 48 0.68 7.41 1.29
C CYS A 48 0.22 5.96 1.30
N VAL A 49 -1.09 5.78 1.05
CA VAL A 49 -1.70 4.46 0.89
C VAL A 49 -2.37 4.47 -0.47
N ILE A 50 -2.14 3.42 -1.25
CA ILE A 50 -2.63 3.35 -2.62
C ILE A 50 -3.17 1.95 -2.89
N GLU A 51 -4.17 1.86 -3.75
CA GLU A 51 -4.65 0.56 -4.19
C GLU A 51 -3.53 -0.19 -4.90
N SER A 52 -3.32 -1.45 -4.48
CA SER A 52 -2.16 -2.21 -4.95
C SER A 52 -2.11 -2.34 -6.47
N TRP A 53 -3.28 -2.50 -7.11
CA TRP A 53 -3.31 -2.68 -8.56
C TRP A 53 -2.81 -1.43 -9.30
N LYS A 54 -2.89 -0.27 -8.67
CA LYS A 54 -2.40 0.96 -9.29
C LYS A 54 -0.89 1.06 -9.27
N LEU A 55 -0.25 0.39 -8.32
CA LEU A 55 1.21 0.38 -8.25
C LEU A 55 1.83 -0.46 -9.34
N HIS A 56 1.13 -1.52 -9.75
CA HIS A 56 1.67 -2.44 -10.76
C HIS A 56 0.65 -2.65 -11.86
N PRO A 57 0.33 -1.60 -12.61
CA PRO A 57 -0.73 -1.69 -13.62
C PRO A 57 -0.44 -2.69 -14.73
N LYS A 58 0.84 -2.92 -15.03
CA LYS A 58 1.18 -3.88 -16.08
C LYS A 58 0.81 -5.30 -15.70
N GLU A 59 0.94 -5.65 -14.44
CA GLU A 59 0.54 -6.97 -13.98
C GLU A 59 -0.97 -7.14 -14.09
N ASN A 60 -1.70 -6.10 -13.76
CA ASN A 60 -3.15 -6.14 -13.86
C ASN A 60 -3.62 -6.22 -15.31
N GLU A 61 -2.94 -5.53 -16.19
CA GLU A 61 -3.24 -5.59 -17.60
C GLU A 61 -3.06 -7.00 -18.17
N LYS A 62 -1.99 -7.67 -17.74
CA LYS A 62 -1.75 -9.04 -18.17
C LYS A 62 -2.90 -9.95 -17.77
N ILE A 63 -3.38 -9.79 -16.55
CA ILE A 63 -4.48 -10.60 -16.06
C ILE A 63 -5.73 -10.34 -16.86
N LYS A 64 -5.97 -9.09 -17.21
CA LYS A 64 -7.16 -8.71 -17.93
C LYS A 64 -7.19 -9.21 -19.36
N LYS A 65 -6.04 -9.36 -19.96
CA LYS A 65 -5.97 -9.77 -21.35
C LYS A 65 -6.36 -11.22 -21.57
N ASP A 66 -6.33 -11.98 -20.54
CA ASP A 66 -6.78 -13.36 -20.63
C ASP A 66 -8.28 -13.48 -20.49
#